data_3dfd2ed695d0b7fab670821b15d1556a
#
_entry.id   3dfd2ed695d0b7fab670821b15d1556a
#
_cell.length_a   1.000
_cell.length_b   1.000
_cell.length_c   1.000
_cell.angle_alpha   90.00
_cell.angle_beta   90.00
_cell.angle_gamma   90.00
#
_symmetry.space_group_name_H-M   'P 1'
#
loop_
_entity.id
_entity.type
_entity.pdbx_description
1 polymer ?
#
loop_
_entity_poly.entity_id
_entity_poly.type
_entity_poly.pdbx_seq_one_letter_code
_entity_poly.pdbx_strand_id
1 'polypeptide(L)'
;KLSMMALTDHDEIDGIKALRAAQKQLDPEKTIKIINGCEFSADYKDKSIHILGYRFDETNQELKDFIQYFKAKREERIDEIIKRCNNAGYVISKDDLLKKFPKTQAYGRPHIGQLLIDGGYAKDINEVFKGILRKDSPCYVPKVKVAVPHIIDIIHKAGGLAVMAHPKLVTSDEYVVEMLAYDFDGMEVYHTKHNDDEDRKSVV
;
A
#
# COMPACT_ATOMS: atom_id res chain seq x y z
N LYS A 1 12.03 -24.00 -5.74
CA LYS A 1 12.82 -23.49 -4.60
C LYS A 1 13.11 -22.03 -4.85
N LEU A 2 12.75 -21.14 -3.90
CA LEU A 2 13.05 -19.70 -4.01
C LEU A 2 14.56 -19.46 -3.82
N SER A 3 15.15 -18.61 -4.67
CA SER A 3 16.54 -18.14 -4.55
C SER A 3 16.62 -16.70 -4.06
N MET A 4 15.52 -15.94 -4.18
CA MET A 4 15.44 -14.53 -3.78
C MET A 4 14.03 -14.20 -3.32
N MET A 5 13.88 -13.28 -2.36
CA MET A 5 12.59 -12.76 -1.94
C MET A 5 12.70 -11.30 -1.45
N ALA A 6 11.59 -10.59 -1.54
CA ALA A 6 11.39 -9.28 -0.94
C ALA A 6 10.06 -9.28 -0.18
N LEU A 7 10.00 -8.58 0.94
CA LEU A 7 8.75 -8.20 1.58
C LEU A 7 8.38 -6.81 1.08
N THR A 8 7.15 -6.66 0.55
CA THR A 8 6.67 -5.43 -0.09
C THR A 8 5.39 -4.94 0.58
N ASP A 9 5.48 -4.66 1.88
CA ASP A 9 4.38 -4.08 2.64
C ASP A 9 4.02 -2.68 2.09
N HIS A 10 2.75 -2.30 2.21
CA HIS A 10 2.28 -1.00 1.72
C HIS A 10 2.78 0.17 2.57
N ASP A 11 3.57 1.06 1.95
CA ASP A 11 4.10 2.31 2.51
C ASP A 11 4.82 2.09 3.86
N GLU A 12 5.49 0.92 4.02
CA GLU A 12 6.13 0.50 5.26
C GLU A 12 7.35 -0.40 4.98
N ILE A 13 8.42 -0.24 5.75
CA ILE A 13 9.66 -1.02 5.60
C ILE A 13 10.11 -1.74 6.88
N ASP A 14 9.43 -1.54 8.01
CA ASP A 14 9.81 -2.16 9.30
C ASP A 14 9.79 -3.70 9.25
N GLY A 15 8.92 -4.28 8.39
CA GLY A 15 8.83 -5.71 8.15
C GLY A 15 10.11 -6.34 7.61
N ILE A 16 10.94 -5.58 6.89
CA ILE A 16 12.24 -6.05 6.33
C ILE A 16 13.16 -6.55 7.46
N LYS A 17 13.22 -5.81 8.55
CA LYS A 17 14.03 -6.17 9.72
C LYS A 17 13.56 -7.48 10.36
N ALA A 18 12.24 -7.66 10.48
CA ALA A 18 11.63 -8.89 10.98
C ALA A 18 11.91 -10.08 10.05
N LEU A 19 11.80 -9.88 8.73
CA LEU A 19 12.12 -10.90 7.73
C LEU A 19 13.58 -11.37 7.83
N ARG A 20 14.53 -10.44 7.97
CA ARG A 20 15.95 -10.75 8.15
C ARG A 20 16.24 -11.48 9.46
N ALA A 21 15.51 -11.14 10.53
CA ALA A 21 15.62 -11.84 11.82
C ALA A 21 15.10 -13.29 11.69
N ALA A 22 13.97 -13.49 11.02
CA ALA A 22 13.43 -14.82 10.72
C ALA A 22 14.39 -15.65 9.84
N GLN A 23 15.03 -15.04 8.85
CA GLN A 23 16.01 -15.72 8.01
C GLN A 23 17.17 -16.29 8.82
N LYS A 24 17.70 -15.54 9.80
CA LYS A 24 18.80 -16.04 10.65
C LYS A 24 18.46 -17.34 11.38
N GLN A 25 17.17 -17.57 11.66
CA GLN A 25 16.70 -18.76 12.38
C GLN A 25 16.34 -19.91 11.42
N LEU A 26 15.70 -19.59 10.29
CA LEU A 26 15.08 -20.58 9.39
C LEU A 26 15.96 -20.92 8.18
N ASP A 27 16.86 -20.02 7.78
CA ASP A 27 17.78 -20.15 6.65
C ASP A 27 19.17 -19.61 7.06
N PRO A 28 19.84 -20.21 8.05
CA PRO A 28 21.11 -19.73 8.58
C PRO A 28 22.24 -19.69 7.53
N GLU A 29 22.18 -20.56 6.52
CA GLU A 29 23.11 -20.59 5.39
C GLU A 29 22.82 -19.51 4.35
N LYS A 30 21.73 -18.73 4.53
CA LYS A 30 21.27 -17.66 3.64
C LYS A 30 21.14 -18.12 2.17
N THR A 31 20.56 -19.29 1.98
CA THR A 31 20.30 -19.86 0.64
C THR A 31 19.28 -19.04 -0.15
N ILE A 32 18.43 -18.24 0.54
CA ILE A 32 17.49 -17.29 -0.04
C ILE A 32 18.07 -15.89 0.14
N LYS A 33 18.30 -15.17 -0.97
CA LYS A 33 18.73 -13.77 -0.92
C LYS A 33 17.52 -12.87 -0.57
N ILE A 34 17.58 -12.15 0.57
CA ILE A 34 16.59 -11.13 0.90
C ILE A 34 17.03 -9.80 0.33
N ILE A 35 16.14 -9.14 -0.41
CA ILE A 35 16.30 -7.76 -0.89
C ILE A 35 15.28 -6.85 -0.21
N ASN A 36 15.62 -5.57 -0.05
CA ASN A 36 14.67 -4.59 0.45
C ASN A 36 13.56 -4.41 -0.56
N GLY A 37 12.32 -4.33 -0.07
CA GLY A 37 11.14 -4.08 -0.88
C GLY A 37 10.13 -3.24 -0.11
N CYS A 38 9.31 -2.49 -0.85
CA CYS A 38 8.16 -1.74 -0.36
C CYS A 38 7.20 -1.52 -1.52
N GLU A 39 5.89 -1.60 -1.27
CA GLU A 39 4.88 -1.21 -2.25
C GLU A 39 4.37 0.19 -1.92
N PHE A 40 4.82 1.19 -2.67
CA PHE A 40 4.47 2.58 -2.46
C PHE A 40 3.14 2.93 -3.12
N SER A 41 2.30 3.67 -2.39
CA SER A 41 1.05 4.21 -2.91
C SER A 41 1.28 5.52 -3.65
N ALA A 42 0.89 5.58 -4.92
CA ALA A 42 0.90 6.76 -5.76
C ALA A 42 -0.49 7.05 -6.34
N ASP A 43 -0.62 8.19 -6.99
CA ASP A 43 -1.83 8.56 -7.73
C ASP A 43 -1.46 9.09 -9.12
N TYR A 44 -2.21 8.64 -10.12
CA TYR A 44 -2.14 9.14 -11.46
C TYR A 44 -3.55 9.48 -11.96
N LYS A 45 -3.79 10.76 -12.28
CA LYS A 45 -5.13 11.27 -12.62
C LYS A 45 -6.17 10.88 -11.54
N ASP A 46 -7.15 10.06 -11.89
CA ASP A 46 -8.20 9.58 -10.98
C ASP A 46 -7.93 8.19 -10.39
N LYS A 47 -6.81 7.57 -10.74
CA LYS A 47 -6.45 6.19 -10.34
C LYS A 47 -5.44 6.16 -9.21
N SER A 48 -5.59 5.15 -8.35
CA SER A 48 -4.56 4.74 -7.40
C SER A 48 -3.58 3.81 -8.11
N ILE A 49 -2.32 4.13 -8.02
CA ILE A 49 -1.22 3.39 -8.63
C ILE A 49 -0.34 2.85 -7.51
N HIS A 50 0.22 1.67 -7.69
CA HIS A 50 1.24 1.16 -6.79
C HIS A 50 2.58 1.03 -7.52
N ILE A 51 3.65 1.30 -6.79
CA ILE A 51 5.03 1.24 -7.28
C ILE A 51 5.84 0.39 -6.33
N LEU A 52 6.39 -0.70 -6.82
CA LEU A 52 7.30 -1.54 -6.06
C LEU A 52 8.69 -0.92 -6.08
N GLY A 53 9.18 -0.52 -4.90
CA GLY A 53 10.58 -0.15 -4.73
C GLY A 53 11.38 -1.38 -4.32
N TYR A 54 12.51 -1.62 -5.01
CA TYR A 54 13.41 -2.72 -4.68
C TYR A 54 14.83 -2.25 -4.47
N ARG A 55 15.62 -2.97 -3.66
CA ARG A 55 17.05 -2.76 -3.44
C ARG A 55 17.48 -1.40 -2.89
N PHE A 56 16.53 -0.54 -2.50
CA PHE A 56 16.85 0.76 -1.90
C PHE A 56 17.64 0.61 -0.60
N ASP A 57 18.40 1.64 -0.26
CA ASP A 57 19.04 1.78 1.04
C ASP A 57 17.99 2.14 2.10
N GLU A 58 17.66 1.20 2.99
CA GLU A 58 16.71 1.41 4.10
C GLU A 58 17.19 2.45 5.13
N THR A 59 18.45 2.88 5.05
CA THR A 59 18.99 3.92 5.93
C THR A 59 18.92 5.32 5.34
N ASN A 60 18.55 5.45 4.06
CA ASN A 60 18.38 6.74 3.38
C ASN A 60 17.38 7.62 4.12
N GLN A 61 17.80 8.85 4.47
CA GLN A 61 17.00 9.73 5.33
C GLN A 61 15.75 10.25 4.60
N GLU A 62 15.87 10.63 3.32
CA GLU A 62 14.74 11.15 2.53
C GLU A 62 13.64 10.10 2.38
N LEU A 63 14.02 8.82 2.15
CA LEU A 63 13.08 7.70 2.10
C LEU A 63 12.37 7.50 3.45
N LYS A 64 13.11 7.53 4.56
CA LYS A 64 12.55 7.39 5.91
C LYS A 64 11.57 8.52 6.23
N ASP A 65 11.94 9.76 5.95
CA ASP A 65 11.11 10.94 6.20
C ASP A 65 9.82 10.85 5.38
N PHE A 66 9.90 10.39 4.14
CA PHE A 66 8.76 10.15 3.29
C PHE A 66 7.82 9.08 3.86
N ILE A 67 8.35 7.93 4.28
CA ILE A 67 7.54 6.85 4.89
C ILE A 67 6.88 7.33 6.18
N GLN A 68 7.61 8.06 7.03
CA GLN A 68 7.05 8.62 8.26
C GLN A 68 5.95 9.64 7.98
N TYR A 69 6.13 10.52 7.00
CA TYR A 69 5.09 11.46 6.57
C TYR A 69 3.82 10.72 6.13
N PHE A 70 3.96 9.67 5.32
CA PHE A 70 2.83 8.86 4.89
C PHE A 70 2.10 8.17 6.05
N LYS A 71 2.86 7.61 6.99
CA LYS A 71 2.34 6.95 8.19
C LYS A 71 1.54 7.95 9.04
N ALA A 72 2.10 9.12 9.30
CA ALA A 72 1.41 10.19 10.05
C ALA A 72 0.12 10.63 9.34
N LYS A 73 0.15 10.85 8.01
CA LYS A 73 -1.03 11.23 7.23
C LYS A 73 -2.09 10.15 7.18
N ARG A 74 -1.71 8.88 7.22
CA ARG A 74 -2.64 7.77 7.33
C ARG A 74 -3.33 7.74 8.69
N GLU A 75 -2.59 7.96 9.77
CA GLU A 75 -3.15 8.04 11.13
C GLU A 75 -4.11 9.22 11.28
N GLU A 76 -3.69 10.43 10.88
CA GLU A 76 -4.55 11.62 10.86
C GLU A 76 -5.86 11.34 10.10
N ARG A 77 -5.79 10.65 8.97
CA ARG A 77 -6.94 10.30 8.16
C ARG A 77 -7.88 9.33 8.89
N ILE A 78 -7.35 8.32 9.58
CA ILE A 78 -8.15 7.37 10.36
C ILE A 78 -8.87 8.10 11.50
N ASP A 79 -8.18 8.96 12.24
CA ASP A 79 -8.76 9.76 13.32
C ASP A 79 -9.89 10.66 12.80
N GLU A 80 -9.70 11.30 11.64
CA GLU A 80 -10.74 12.13 11.03
C GLU A 80 -11.93 11.30 10.51
N ILE A 81 -11.71 10.09 9.96
CA ILE A 81 -12.82 9.20 9.58
C ILE A 81 -13.64 8.81 10.82
N ILE A 82 -12.99 8.41 11.91
CA ILE A 82 -13.66 8.04 13.17
C ILE A 82 -14.51 9.22 13.67
N LYS A 83 -13.91 10.43 13.72
CA LYS A 83 -14.61 11.65 14.11
C LYS A 83 -15.84 11.92 13.25
N ARG A 84 -15.73 11.82 11.93
CA ARG A 84 -16.85 12.03 11.01
C ARG A 84 -17.95 10.96 11.15
N CYS A 85 -17.55 9.70 11.34
CA CYS A 85 -18.49 8.62 11.61
C CYS A 85 -19.29 8.91 12.89
N ASN A 86 -18.63 9.30 13.98
CA ASN A 86 -19.30 9.66 15.24
C ASN A 86 -20.27 10.84 15.06
N ASN A 87 -19.88 11.88 14.33
CA ASN A 87 -20.74 13.02 14.02
C ASN A 87 -21.98 12.62 13.20
N ALA A 88 -21.87 11.57 12.40
CA ALA A 88 -22.95 11.01 11.61
C ALA A 88 -23.80 9.95 12.36
N GLY A 89 -23.52 9.71 13.64
CA GLY A 89 -24.25 8.77 14.49
C GLY A 89 -23.70 7.33 14.49
N TYR A 90 -22.57 7.08 13.83
CA TYR A 90 -21.90 5.77 13.83
C TYR A 90 -20.85 5.73 14.95
N VAL A 91 -21.20 5.20 16.12
CA VAL A 91 -20.33 5.21 17.31
C VAL A 91 -19.21 4.17 17.16
N ILE A 92 -18.00 4.63 16.89
CA ILE A 92 -16.78 3.83 16.81
C ILE A 92 -15.61 4.59 17.45
N SER A 93 -14.60 3.89 17.95
CA SER A 93 -13.46 4.52 18.60
C SER A 93 -12.11 4.01 18.08
N LYS A 94 -11.05 4.80 18.30
CA LYS A 94 -9.68 4.38 18.03
C LYS A 94 -9.27 3.22 18.94
N ASP A 95 -9.75 3.21 20.19
CA ASP A 95 -9.47 2.13 21.15
C ASP A 95 -10.05 0.79 20.68
N ASP A 96 -11.25 0.78 20.09
CA ASP A 96 -11.83 -0.43 19.51
C ASP A 96 -11.02 -0.93 18.33
N LEU A 97 -10.52 0.00 17.50
CA LEU A 97 -9.61 -0.30 16.39
C LEU A 97 -8.33 -0.98 16.86
N LEU A 98 -7.67 -0.40 17.86
CA LEU A 98 -6.44 -0.92 18.46
C LEU A 98 -6.65 -2.28 19.13
N LYS A 99 -7.75 -2.45 19.86
CA LYS A 99 -8.10 -3.73 20.52
C LYS A 99 -8.37 -4.83 19.50
N LYS A 100 -9.09 -4.51 18.42
CA LYS A 100 -9.47 -5.50 17.42
C LYS A 100 -8.30 -5.92 16.53
N PHE A 101 -7.40 -5.00 16.20
CA PHE A 101 -6.28 -5.22 15.29
C PHE A 101 -4.92 -4.91 15.95
N PRO A 102 -4.56 -5.57 17.06
CA PRO A 102 -3.39 -5.19 17.87
C PRO A 102 -2.04 -5.40 17.17
N LYS A 103 -2.02 -6.17 16.08
CA LYS A 103 -0.80 -6.45 15.29
C LYS A 103 -0.71 -5.62 14.01
N THR A 104 -1.70 -4.79 13.74
CA THR A 104 -1.74 -3.98 12.52
C THR A 104 -0.90 -2.73 12.71
N GLN A 105 0.07 -2.52 11.83
CA GLN A 105 0.92 -1.33 11.85
C GLN A 105 0.37 -0.19 10.99
N ALA A 106 -0.52 -0.48 10.02
CA ALA A 106 -1.10 0.48 9.12
C ALA A 106 -2.61 0.32 9.02
N TYR A 107 -3.36 1.13 9.76
CA TYR A 107 -4.83 1.12 9.68
C TYR A 107 -5.32 1.76 8.39
N GLY A 108 -6.40 1.21 7.83
CA GLY A 108 -7.05 1.70 6.63
C GLY A 108 -8.58 1.60 6.72
N ARG A 109 -9.27 2.09 5.70
CA ARG A 109 -10.74 2.02 5.63
C ARG A 109 -11.35 0.63 5.84
N PRO A 110 -10.73 -0.50 5.43
CA PRO A 110 -11.26 -1.82 5.73
C PRO A 110 -11.36 -2.11 7.23
N HIS A 111 -10.40 -1.64 8.03
CA HIS A 111 -10.42 -1.81 9.48
C HIS A 111 -11.55 -1.00 10.13
N ILE A 112 -11.76 0.25 9.69
CA ILE A 112 -12.93 1.06 10.08
C ILE A 112 -14.23 0.38 9.63
N GLY A 113 -14.26 -0.15 8.40
CA GLY A 113 -15.41 -0.89 7.89
C GLY A 113 -15.80 -2.07 8.77
N GLN A 114 -14.79 -2.79 9.28
CA GLN A 114 -15.07 -3.89 10.19
C GLN A 114 -15.64 -3.44 11.54
N LEU A 115 -15.20 -2.29 12.09
CA LEU A 115 -15.82 -1.73 13.29
C LEU A 115 -17.28 -1.32 13.05
N LEU A 116 -17.58 -0.77 11.87
CA LEU A 116 -18.95 -0.40 11.50
C LEU A 116 -19.85 -1.65 11.36
N ILE A 117 -19.34 -2.75 10.85
CA ILE A 117 -20.06 -4.03 10.77
C ILE A 117 -20.29 -4.58 12.17
N ASP A 118 -19.28 -4.60 13.03
CA ASP A 118 -19.40 -5.08 14.41
C ASP A 118 -20.37 -4.24 15.24
N GLY A 119 -20.45 -2.93 14.98
CA GLY A 119 -21.41 -2.02 15.58
C GLY A 119 -22.83 -2.17 15.02
N GLY A 120 -23.07 -3.07 14.06
CA GLY A 120 -24.37 -3.32 13.45
C GLY A 120 -24.85 -2.24 12.46
N TYR A 121 -23.94 -1.36 12.01
CA TYR A 121 -24.25 -0.27 11.08
C TYR A 121 -24.27 -0.70 9.61
N ALA A 122 -23.72 -1.87 9.30
CA ALA A 122 -23.71 -2.48 7.96
C ALA A 122 -23.60 -4.00 8.07
N LYS A 123 -24.06 -4.72 7.05
CA LYS A 123 -24.05 -6.20 7.01
C LYS A 123 -22.67 -6.75 6.58
N ASP A 124 -22.03 -6.04 5.65
CA ASP A 124 -20.75 -6.45 5.07
C ASP A 124 -19.92 -5.25 4.61
N ILE A 125 -18.72 -5.52 4.19
CA ILE A 125 -17.75 -4.52 3.76
C ILE A 125 -18.19 -3.79 2.48
N ASN A 126 -18.95 -4.44 1.60
CA ASN A 126 -19.45 -3.83 0.38
C ASN A 126 -20.50 -2.76 0.71
N GLU A 127 -21.41 -3.06 1.66
CA GLU A 127 -22.39 -2.09 2.13
C GLU A 127 -21.70 -0.87 2.77
N VAL A 128 -20.65 -1.07 3.57
CA VAL A 128 -19.87 0.03 4.13
C VAL A 128 -19.28 0.92 3.02
N PHE A 129 -18.64 0.35 2.01
CA PHE A 129 -17.95 1.14 0.97
C PHE A 129 -18.90 1.77 -0.06
N LYS A 130 -20.05 1.17 -0.28
CA LYS A 130 -21.11 1.73 -1.14
C LYS A 130 -22.01 2.74 -0.41
N GLY A 131 -22.02 2.72 0.92
CA GLY A 131 -22.83 3.57 1.78
C GLY A 131 -22.01 4.51 2.65
N ILE A 132 -21.69 4.09 3.88
CA ILE A 132 -21.11 4.94 4.95
C ILE A 132 -19.79 5.57 4.55
N LEU A 133 -18.86 4.82 3.94
CA LEU A 133 -17.53 5.27 3.54
C LEU A 133 -17.37 5.51 2.03
N ARG A 134 -18.49 5.67 1.27
CA ARG A 134 -18.39 6.03 -0.15
C ARG A 134 -17.81 7.44 -0.33
N LYS A 135 -17.26 7.73 -1.50
CA LYS A 135 -16.54 8.97 -1.83
C LYS A 135 -17.31 10.27 -1.49
N ASP A 136 -18.65 10.25 -1.63
CA ASP A 136 -19.48 11.43 -1.44
C ASP A 136 -20.22 11.44 -0.08
N SER A 137 -19.87 10.55 0.84
CA SER A 137 -20.50 10.48 2.16
C SER A 137 -19.87 11.49 3.13
N PRO A 138 -20.59 11.93 4.17
CA PRO A 138 -20.04 12.77 5.23
C PRO A 138 -18.84 12.12 5.97
N CYS A 139 -18.79 10.78 6.01
CA CYS A 139 -17.74 10.02 6.69
C CYS A 139 -16.47 9.84 5.82
N TYR A 140 -16.51 10.22 4.54
CA TYR A 140 -15.37 10.02 3.64
C TYR A 140 -14.27 11.05 3.89
N VAL A 141 -13.04 10.57 4.04
CA VAL A 141 -11.84 11.38 4.06
C VAL A 141 -10.92 10.90 2.92
N PRO A 142 -10.51 11.78 2.00
CA PRO A 142 -9.60 11.41 0.92
C PRO A 142 -8.23 10.99 1.48
N LYS A 143 -7.53 10.09 0.77
CA LYS A 143 -6.12 9.81 1.06
C LYS A 143 -5.23 10.96 0.55
N VAL A 144 -4.04 11.08 1.13
CA VAL A 144 -2.99 11.94 0.57
C VAL A 144 -2.65 11.42 -0.83
N LYS A 145 -2.55 12.34 -1.78
CA LYS A 145 -2.16 12.04 -3.15
C LYS A 145 -0.69 12.32 -3.34
N VAL A 146 0.02 11.37 -3.96
CA VAL A 146 1.41 11.53 -4.36
C VAL A 146 1.56 11.14 -5.82
N ALA A 147 2.20 12.01 -6.58
CA ALA A 147 2.42 11.77 -8.00
C ALA A 147 3.44 10.65 -8.23
N VAL A 148 3.20 9.84 -9.26
CA VAL A 148 4.08 8.74 -9.68
C VAL A 148 5.55 9.17 -9.80
N PRO A 149 5.92 10.29 -10.50
CA PRO A 149 7.32 10.70 -10.62
C PRO A 149 8.00 10.99 -9.28
N HIS A 150 7.26 11.47 -8.29
CA HIS A 150 7.83 11.76 -6.96
C HIS A 150 8.22 10.48 -6.21
N ILE A 151 7.42 9.41 -6.33
CA ILE A 151 7.75 8.11 -5.74
C ILE A 151 8.99 7.51 -6.42
N ILE A 152 9.05 7.56 -7.76
CA ILE A 152 10.20 7.08 -8.53
C ILE A 152 11.48 7.80 -8.09
N ASP A 153 11.44 9.13 -7.99
CA ASP A 153 12.57 9.97 -7.56
C ASP A 153 13.08 9.58 -6.15
N ILE A 154 12.17 9.38 -5.19
CA ILE A 154 12.53 8.95 -3.83
C ILE A 154 13.20 7.58 -3.83
N ILE A 155 12.67 6.61 -4.60
CA ILE A 155 13.25 5.28 -4.71
C ILE A 155 14.65 5.35 -5.32
N HIS A 156 14.83 6.11 -6.41
CA HIS A 156 16.13 6.28 -7.08
C HIS A 156 17.14 7.00 -6.20
N LYS A 157 16.76 8.06 -5.48
CA LYS A 157 17.63 8.74 -4.51
C LYS A 157 18.09 7.84 -3.37
N ALA A 158 17.30 6.84 -3.03
CA ALA A 158 17.69 5.79 -2.10
C ALA A 158 18.51 4.66 -2.75
N GLY A 159 18.91 4.80 -4.03
CA GLY A 159 19.68 3.79 -4.78
C GLY A 159 18.88 2.56 -5.16
N GLY A 160 17.54 2.64 -5.13
CA GLY A 160 16.62 1.56 -5.44
C GLY A 160 16.19 1.51 -6.91
N LEU A 161 15.35 0.54 -7.22
CA LEU A 161 14.71 0.33 -8.51
C LEU A 161 13.21 0.52 -8.35
N ALA A 162 12.60 1.31 -9.23
CA ALA A 162 11.15 1.58 -9.25
C ALA A 162 10.47 0.71 -10.31
N VAL A 163 9.53 -0.15 -9.88
CA VAL A 163 8.82 -1.10 -10.74
C VAL A 163 7.33 -0.82 -10.67
N MET A 164 6.66 -0.66 -11.81
CA MET A 164 5.20 -0.50 -11.86
C MET A 164 4.54 -1.78 -11.37
N ALA A 165 3.73 -1.69 -10.31
CA ALA A 165 3.02 -2.84 -9.74
C ALA A 165 1.76 -3.14 -10.56
N HIS A 166 1.43 -4.43 -10.73
CA HIS A 166 0.18 -4.96 -11.29
C HIS A 166 -0.54 -4.03 -12.29
N PRO A 167 0.07 -3.68 -13.44
CA PRO A 167 -0.42 -2.65 -14.37
C PRO A 167 -1.87 -2.90 -14.82
N LYS A 168 -2.30 -4.15 -14.89
CA LYS A 168 -3.66 -4.50 -15.31
C LYS A 168 -4.73 -4.03 -14.30
N LEU A 169 -4.38 -3.89 -13.03
CA LEU A 169 -5.32 -3.39 -12.01
C LEU A 169 -5.55 -1.86 -12.10
N VAL A 170 -4.77 -1.15 -12.92
CA VAL A 170 -5.01 0.27 -13.24
C VAL A 170 -6.32 0.47 -14.01
N THR A 171 -6.83 -0.56 -14.69
CA THR A 171 -8.09 -0.55 -15.46
C THR A 171 -8.15 0.49 -16.59
N SER A 172 -6.98 0.97 -17.05
CA SER A 172 -6.85 1.91 -18.17
C SER A 172 -5.49 1.66 -18.84
N ASP A 173 -5.50 0.97 -19.96
CA ASP A 173 -4.28 0.68 -20.74
C ASP A 173 -3.64 2.01 -21.24
N GLU A 174 -4.45 3.03 -21.55
CA GLU A 174 -3.97 4.37 -21.90
C GLU A 174 -3.11 4.98 -20.78
N TYR A 175 -3.56 4.92 -19.52
CA TYR A 175 -2.81 5.45 -18.39
C TYR A 175 -1.53 4.66 -18.13
N VAL A 176 -1.55 3.35 -18.36
CA VAL A 176 -0.33 2.53 -18.26
C VAL A 176 0.68 2.98 -19.30
N VAL A 177 0.26 3.13 -20.58
CA VAL A 177 1.12 3.61 -21.66
C VAL A 177 1.68 5.02 -21.39
N GLU A 178 0.83 5.96 -20.93
CA GLU A 178 1.30 7.30 -20.55
C GLU A 178 2.35 7.26 -19.44
N MET A 179 2.17 6.39 -18.45
CA MET A 179 3.11 6.25 -17.33
C MET A 179 4.44 5.62 -17.74
N LEU A 180 4.51 4.87 -18.86
CA LEU A 180 5.79 4.37 -19.39
C LEU A 180 6.76 5.48 -19.82
N ALA A 181 6.28 6.72 -19.93
CA ALA A 181 7.14 7.89 -20.14
C ALA A 181 7.90 8.32 -18.87
N TYR A 182 7.53 7.80 -17.69
CA TYR A 182 8.27 8.02 -16.46
C TYR A 182 9.43 7.02 -16.35
N ASP A 183 10.40 7.34 -15.50
CA ASP A 183 11.66 6.61 -15.34
C ASP A 183 11.50 5.34 -14.48
N PHE A 184 10.59 4.44 -14.89
CA PHE A 184 10.47 3.12 -14.28
C PHE A 184 11.62 2.21 -14.73
N ASP A 185 12.18 1.43 -13.82
CA ASP A 185 13.19 0.39 -14.11
C ASP A 185 12.56 -0.92 -14.58
N GLY A 186 11.24 -1.09 -14.40
CA GLY A 186 10.55 -2.30 -14.79
C GLY A 186 9.05 -2.27 -14.54
N MET A 187 8.42 -3.40 -14.84
CA MET A 187 6.99 -3.63 -14.67
C MET A 187 6.76 -5.03 -14.09
N GLU A 188 5.79 -5.15 -13.18
CA GLU A 188 5.38 -6.45 -12.66
C GLU A 188 4.60 -7.22 -13.73
N VAL A 189 5.12 -8.37 -14.13
CA VAL A 189 4.54 -9.22 -15.17
C VAL A 189 3.54 -10.20 -14.56
N TYR A 190 3.97 -10.95 -13.54
CA TYR A 190 3.18 -12.00 -12.91
C TYR A 190 2.54 -11.49 -11.62
N HIS A 191 1.22 -11.52 -11.56
CA HIS A 191 0.49 -11.14 -10.37
C HIS A 191 -0.72 -12.07 -10.17
N THR A 192 -1.06 -12.40 -8.93
CA THR A 192 -2.14 -13.36 -8.59
C THR A 192 -3.54 -13.00 -9.11
N LYS A 193 -3.75 -11.73 -9.48
CA LYS A 193 -5.00 -11.23 -10.07
C LYS A 193 -4.90 -11.00 -11.58
N HIS A 194 -3.77 -11.32 -12.20
CA HIS A 194 -3.63 -11.36 -13.66
C HIS A 194 -3.99 -12.76 -14.17
N ASN A 195 -4.41 -12.85 -15.42
CA ASN A 195 -4.51 -14.10 -16.15
C ASN A 195 -3.31 -14.26 -17.11
N ASP A 196 -3.11 -15.45 -17.67
CA ASP A 196 -1.97 -15.77 -18.54
C ASP A 196 -1.84 -14.83 -19.76
N ASP A 197 -2.95 -14.32 -20.31
CA ASP A 197 -2.92 -13.39 -21.45
C ASP A 197 -2.52 -11.98 -21.02
N GLU A 198 -2.88 -11.57 -19.79
CA GLU A 198 -2.50 -10.29 -19.20
C GLU A 198 -1.03 -10.28 -18.81
N ASP A 199 -0.52 -11.39 -18.27
CA ASP A 199 0.90 -11.57 -17.97
C ASP A 199 1.77 -11.49 -19.23
N ARG A 200 1.34 -12.11 -20.34
CA ARG A 200 2.04 -12.03 -21.64
C ARG A 200 2.10 -10.61 -22.21
N LYS A 201 1.02 -9.83 -22.09
CA LYS A 201 0.98 -8.45 -22.58
C LYS A 201 1.93 -7.51 -21.85
N SER A 202 2.31 -7.84 -20.60
CA SER A 202 3.27 -7.07 -19.82
C SER A 202 4.74 -7.36 -20.20
N VAL A 203 5.02 -8.36 -21.04
CA VAL A 203 6.38 -8.80 -21.45
C VAL A 203 6.83 -8.20 -22.77
N VAL A 204 5.96 -7.55 -23.52
CA VAL A 204 6.23 -7.05 -24.89
C VAL A 204 6.84 -5.66 -24.87
#